data_6680804e7befd0445ffc6f424c72a3e7
#
_entry.id   6680804e7befd0445ffc6f424c72a3e7
#
_cell.length_a   1.000
_cell.length_b   1.000
_cell.length_c   1.000
_cell.angle_alpha   90.00
_cell.angle_beta   90.00
_cell.angle_gamma   90.00
#
_symmetry.space_group_name_H-M   'P 1'
#
loop_
_entity.id
_entity.type
_entity.pdbx_description
1 polymer ?
#
loop_
_entity_poly.entity_id
_entity_poly.type
_entity_poly.pdbx_seq_one_letter_code
_entity_poly.pdbx_strand_id
1 'polypeptide(L)'
;MTKNTNTSKNVTTAATGFLPKLKQLAEAIRNANLIAAGIRGSLLGSLIAGQIVMPVLAATNLPDLYNLGNSDSGNTIIDTDGTVMTITQSADRINLNWKTFNISEGYTVDFVQQAGDIALNRVFLSASSIEGILTSDATVILVNPKGVVFTSTATVDVGSLIVSGGEVSLDDKDSFLQNNNLLIGSGAGAVTNDSSFVDDNGVSTKGITALSSVIFLGGQVTNNGDINANVVNMIGADGATITFGSGVLGIESIVGASVASSVVNSGTITASQITLEASTAADLLDAAVNNTGTIQATGIATIGGEIRLVSSVLDASKVASVSNSGSLTAVKGDSANNAAITIEGDEVTLGSGISTDANLIAVDIGGSLVINAAYAD
;
A
#
# COMPACT_ATOMS: atom_id res chain seq x y z
N MET A 1 62.79 -37.54 -22.76
CA MET A 1 63.25 -36.65 -21.67
C MET A 1 63.13 -35.24 -22.14
N THR A 2 62.07 -34.53 -21.70
CA THR A 2 61.98 -33.07 -21.80
C THR A 2 61.01 -32.62 -20.70
N LYS A 3 61.54 -31.91 -19.75
CA LYS A 3 60.82 -31.33 -18.62
C LYS A 3 59.97 -30.15 -19.10
N ASN A 4 58.69 -30.16 -18.75
CA ASN A 4 57.82 -29.02 -18.93
C ASN A 4 57.68 -28.32 -17.56
N THR A 5 58.23 -27.12 -17.48
CA THR A 5 58.13 -26.24 -16.31
C THR A 5 56.90 -25.38 -16.46
N ASN A 6 55.91 -25.60 -15.60
CA ASN A 6 54.71 -24.83 -15.47
C ASN A 6 55.01 -23.55 -14.66
N THR A 7 54.93 -22.40 -15.29
CA THR A 7 55.00 -21.09 -14.62
C THR A 7 53.61 -20.67 -14.21
N SER A 8 53.29 -20.81 -12.95
CA SER A 8 52.14 -20.19 -12.29
C SER A 8 52.39 -18.69 -12.21
N LYS A 9 51.61 -17.89 -12.97
CA LYS A 9 51.58 -16.44 -12.81
C LYS A 9 50.47 -16.07 -11.84
N ASN A 10 50.90 -15.47 -10.76
CA ASN A 10 50.06 -14.90 -9.68
C ASN A 10 48.98 -13.95 -10.24
N VAL A 11 47.73 -14.25 -9.98
CA VAL A 11 46.58 -13.34 -10.10
C VAL A 11 46.22 -12.89 -8.65
N THR A 12 47.04 -12.01 -8.08
CA THR A 12 46.81 -11.52 -6.70
C THR A 12 46.90 -10.01 -6.59
N THR A 13 46.65 -9.25 -7.66
CA THR A 13 46.81 -7.77 -7.54
C THR A 13 45.57 -6.97 -7.95
N ALA A 14 44.42 -7.60 -8.12
CA ALA A 14 43.18 -6.85 -8.44
C ALA A 14 42.15 -6.74 -7.29
N ALA A 15 42.34 -7.44 -6.17
CA ALA A 15 41.37 -7.49 -5.08
C ALA A 15 41.59 -6.42 -3.97
N THR A 16 42.77 -5.81 -3.89
CA THR A 16 43.10 -4.87 -2.81
C THR A 16 42.60 -3.45 -2.98
N GLY A 17 42.14 -3.09 -4.20
CA GLY A 17 41.60 -1.75 -4.47
C GLY A 17 40.07 -1.63 -4.39
N PHE A 18 39.36 -2.76 -4.37
CA PHE A 18 37.90 -2.79 -4.41
C PHE A 18 37.24 -2.69 -3.03
N LEU A 19 37.82 -3.30 -2.04
CA LEU A 19 37.33 -3.32 -0.66
C LEU A 19 37.27 -1.94 0.02
N PRO A 20 38.27 -1.04 -0.16
CA PRO A 20 38.19 0.32 0.42
C PRO A 20 37.07 1.16 -0.21
N LYS A 21 36.82 1.00 -1.51
CA LYS A 21 35.76 1.76 -2.20
C LYS A 21 34.35 1.30 -1.80
N LEU A 22 34.15 0.01 -1.58
CA LEU A 22 32.88 -0.53 -1.07
C LEU A 22 32.62 -0.08 0.36
N LYS A 23 33.68 0.00 1.19
CA LYS A 23 33.55 0.48 2.57
C LYS A 23 33.21 1.97 2.63
N GLN A 24 33.82 2.77 1.77
CA GLN A 24 33.49 4.20 1.62
C GLN A 24 32.06 4.42 1.08
N LEU A 25 31.61 3.57 0.15
CA LEU A 25 30.24 3.64 -0.37
C LEU A 25 29.21 3.26 0.69
N ALA A 26 29.49 2.23 1.47
CA ALA A 26 28.62 1.81 2.59
C ALA A 26 28.55 2.86 3.71
N GLU A 27 29.67 3.55 3.99
CA GLU A 27 29.70 4.67 4.94
C GLU A 27 28.96 5.90 4.39
N ALA A 28 29.06 6.17 3.10
CA ALA A 28 28.34 7.25 2.45
C ALA A 28 26.81 7.00 2.45
N ILE A 29 26.37 5.76 2.20
CA ILE A 29 24.95 5.37 2.27
C ILE A 29 24.43 5.44 3.71
N ARG A 30 25.23 5.02 4.70
CA ARG A 30 24.85 5.11 6.12
C ARG A 30 24.74 6.55 6.58
N ASN A 31 25.66 7.43 6.13
CA ASN A 31 25.62 8.86 6.44
C ASN A 31 24.49 9.58 5.70
N ALA A 32 24.13 9.17 4.49
CA ALA A 32 22.97 9.70 3.76
C ALA A 32 21.65 9.37 4.48
N ASN A 33 21.51 8.16 5.00
CA ASN A 33 20.31 7.76 5.77
C ASN A 33 20.22 8.44 7.15
N LEU A 34 21.37 8.79 7.77
CA LEU A 34 21.40 9.57 9.01
C LEU A 34 21.08 11.06 8.80
N ILE A 35 21.34 11.57 7.59
CA ILE A 35 21.01 12.95 7.22
C ILE A 35 19.52 13.09 6.90
N ALA A 36 18.88 12.05 6.34
CA ALA A 36 17.44 12.03 6.09
C ALA A 36 16.58 12.01 7.37
N ALA A 37 17.15 11.57 8.49
CA ALA A 37 16.46 11.49 9.77
C ALA A 37 16.62 12.72 10.69
N GLY A 38 17.38 13.76 10.30
CA GLY A 38 17.80 14.77 11.26
C GLY A 38 17.96 16.20 10.80
N ILE A 39 17.32 16.69 9.74
CA ILE A 39 17.45 18.11 9.36
C ILE A 39 16.09 18.83 9.36
N ARG A 40 15.70 19.31 10.54
CA ARG A 40 15.05 20.61 10.69
C ARG A 40 16.18 21.60 11.02
N GLY A 41 16.47 22.56 10.13
CA GLY A 41 17.25 23.74 10.50
C GLY A 41 18.53 24.00 9.71
N SER A 42 18.46 25.08 8.96
CA SER A 42 19.48 26.06 8.53
C SER A 42 20.69 25.62 7.71
N LEU A 43 20.67 26.19 6.55
CA LEU A 43 21.76 26.66 5.67
C LEU A 43 23.13 26.79 6.34
N LEU A 44 24.17 26.37 5.65
CA LEU A 44 25.25 27.17 5.09
C LEU A 44 26.46 26.32 4.70
N GLY A 45 26.87 26.50 3.48
CA GLY A 45 28.28 26.69 3.22
C GLY A 45 29.01 25.62 2.43
N SER A 46 29.08 25.86 1.14
CA SER A 46 30.31 25.82 0.33
C SER A 46 31.02 24.49 0.06
N LEU A 47 30.80 24.01 -1.16
CA LEU A 47 31.79 23.78 -2.23
C LEU A 47 32.82 22.66 -2.05
N ILE A 48 32.87 21.66 -2.89
CA ILE A 48 33.83 21.48 -3.99
C ILE A 48 33.76 20.05 -4.53
N ALA A 49 33.77 19.99 -5.84
CA ALA A 49 34.19 18.93 -6.75
C ALA A 49 33.19 17.82 -7.10
N GLY A 50 32.52 18.03 -8.21
CA GLY A 50 32.14 16.91 -9.12
C GLY A 50 30.98 16.03 -8.68
N GLN A 51 30.15 16.45 -7.77
CA GLN A 51 28.89 15.78 -7.47
C GLN A 51 27.84 16.25 -8.47
N ILE A 52 27.29 15.33 -9.22
CA ILE A 52 25.99 15.53 -9.86
C ILE A 52 25.02 15.72 -8.70
N VAL A 53 24.73 16.96 -8.37
CA VAL A 53 23.61 17.30 -7.50
C VAL A 53 22.38 16.99 -8.32
N MET A 54 21.83 15.78 -8.15
CA MET A 54 20.44 15.59 -8.53
C MET A 54 19.66 16.64 -7.73
N PRO A 55 18.87 17.49 -8.38
CA PRO A 55 18.01 18.39 -7.64
C PRO A 55 17.14 17.49 -6.75
N VAL A 56 17.31 17.59 -5.44
CA VAL A 56 16.27 17.16 -4.50
C VAL A 56 15.09 18.02 -4.89
N LEU A 57 14.12 17.41 -5.56
CA LEU A 57 12.86 18.10 -5.83
C LEU A 57 12.38 18.52 -4.45
N ALA A 58 12.25 19.81 -4.21
CA ALA A 58 11.71 20.31 -2.95
C ALA A 58 10.35 19.63 -2.78
N ALA A 59 10.13 18.99 -1.63
CA ALA A 59 8.84 18.41 -1.33
C ALA A 59 7.79 19.50 -1.47
N THR A 60 6.91 19.36 -2.45
CA THR A 60 5.79 20.29 -2.63
C THR A 60 4.77 19.99 -1.55
N ASN A 61 4.20 21.02 -0.93
CA ASN A 61 3.20 20.86 0.13
C ASN A 61 1.87 20.29 -0.41
N LEU A 62 1.64 20.45 -1.71
CA LEU A 62 0.48 19.98 -2.45
C LEU A 62 0.93 19.27 -3.73
N PRO A 63 0.10 18.45 -4.35
CA PRO A 63 0.40 17.77 -5.61
C PRO A 63 0.88 18.72 -6.71
N ASP A 64 1.95 18.35 -7.43
CA ASP A 64 2.48 19.09 -8.58
C ASP A 64 2.08 18.38 -9.89
N LEU A 65 1.21 19.03 -10.65
CA LEU A 65 0.66 18.47 -11.89
C LEU A 65 1.77 18.29 -12.95
N TYR A 66 1.76 17.12 -13.56
CA TYR A 66 2.65 16.81 -14.69
C TYR A 66 1.93 17.18 -16.00
N ASN A 67 2.36 18.27 -16.63
CA ASN A 67 1.76 18.75 -17.89
C ASN A 67 2.25 17.90 -19.09
N LEU A 68 1.99 16.60 -19.04
CA LEU A 68 2.10 15.72 -20.20
C LEU A 68 0.72 15.66 -20.83
N GLY A 69 0.58 15.97 -22.09
CA GLY A 69 -0.68 16.05 -22.85
C GLY A 69 -1.64 14.85 -22.77
N ASN A 70 -1.52 14.01 -21.76
CA ASN A 70 -2.32 12.85 -21.42
C ASN A 70 -3.10 12.99 -20.10
N SER A 71 -3.18 14.20 -19.52
CA SER A 71 -4.09 14.51 -18.41
C SER A 71 -5.42 15.01 -18.98
N ASP A 72 -6.53 14.60 -18.39
CA ASP A 72 -7.87 15.04 -18.76
C ASP A 72 -8.18 16.46 -18.24
N SER A 73 -7.30 17.42 -18.56
CA SER A 73 -7.42 18.81 -18.12
C SER A 73 -8.69 19.52 -18.65
N GLY A 74 -9.33 18.96 -19.70
CA GLY A 74 -10.59 19.49 -20.22
C GLY A 74 -11.81 19.18 -19.36
N ASN A 75 -11.72 18.15 -18.51
CA ASN A 75 -12.79 17.67 -17.63
C ASN A 75 -12.49 17.94 -16.15
N THR A 76 -11.50 18.79 -15.87
CA THR A 76 -11.03 19.03 -14.51
C THR A 76 -10.66 20.50 -14.33
N ILE A 77 -11.12 21.08 -13.24
CA ILE A 77 -10.68 22.40 -12.78
C ILE A 77 -9.87 22.16 -11.50
N ILE A 78 -8.62 22.60 -11.49
CA ILE A 78 -7.76 22.55 -10.31
C ILE A 78 -7.53 23.98 -9.86
N ASP A 79 -7.98 24.30 -8.67
CA ASP A 79 -7.81 25.60 -8.01
C ASP A 79 -7.06 25.39 -6.69
N THR A 80 -6.22 26.35 -6.33
CA THR A 80 -5.47 26.31 -5.08
C THR A 80 -5.60 27.64 -4.36
N ASP A 81 -6.23 27.60 -3.21
CA ASP A 81 -6.39 28.76 -2.31
C ASP A 81 -5.65 28.47 -0.99
N GLY A 82 -4.50 29.09 -0.83
CA GLY A 82 -3.66 28.95 0.36
C GLY A 82 -3.18 27.48 0.56
N THR A 83 -3.79 26.81 1.52
CA THR A 83 -3.44 25.43 1.89
C THR A 83 -4.41 24.38 1.32
N VAL A 84 -5.40 24.80 0.54
CA VAL A 84 -6.42 23.90 -0.02
C VAL A 84 -6.27 23.84 -1.54
N MET A 85 -6.14 22.64 -2.07
CA MET A 85 -6.24 22.35 -3.50
C MET A 85 -7.59 21.68 -3.75
N THR A 86 -8.45 22.32 -4.54
CA THR A 86 -9.73 21.79 -4.96
C THR A 86 -9.64 21.26 -6.40
N ILE A 87 -10.02 20.02 -6.59
CA ILE A 87 -10.03 19.33 -7.89
C ILE A 87 -11.48 19.02 -8.25
N THR A 88 -12.08 19.87 -9.08
CA THR A 88 -13.47 19.69 -9.55
C THR A 88 -13.48 18.84 -10.81
N GLN A 89 -14.15 17.68 -10.73
CA GLN A 89 -14.34 16.75 -11.83
C GLN A 89 -15.70 16.97 -12.52
N SER A 90 -15.71 16.95 -13.86
CA SER A 90 -16.95 17.15 -14.65
C SER A 90 -17.30 15.97 -15.56
N ALA A 91 -16.50 14.89 -15.55
CA ALA A 91 -16.77 13.65 -16.28
C ALA A 91 -16.72 12.46 -15.33
N ASP A 92 -17.48 11.41 -15.61
CA ASP A 92 -17.58 10.20 -14.77
C ASP A 92 -16.20 9.60 -14.44
N ARG A 93 -15.23 9.76 -15.34
CA ARG A 93 -13.85 9.29 -15.17
C ARG A 93 -12.86 10.29 -15.69
N ILE A 94 -11.84 10.53 -14.89
CA ILE A 94 -10.70 11.36 -15.26
C ILE A 94 -9.38 10.66 -14.97
N ASN A 95 -8.33 11.06 -15.71
CA ASN A 95 -6.96 10.70 -15.42
C ASN A 95 -6.13 11.97 -15.23
N LEU A 96 -5.48 12.08 -14.08
CA LEU A 96 -4.55 13.14 -13.76
C LEU A 96 -3.13 12.58 -13.62
N ASN A 97 -2.17 13.24 -14.23
CA ASN A 97 -0.77 12.88 -14.16
C ASN A 97 -0.04 13.88 -13.25
N TRP A 98 0.65 13.37 -12.26
CA TRP A 98 1.35 14.16 -11.25
C TRP A 98 2.86 13.92 -11.32
N LYS A 99 3.65 14.95 -11.15
CA LYS A 99 5.09 14.80 -10.85
C LYS A 99 5.25 14.22 -9.46
N THR A 100 4.58 14.84 -8.50
CA THR A 100 4.51 14.46 -7.10
C THR A 100 3.07 14.55 -6.62
N PHE A 101 2.67 13.66 -5.73
CA PHE A 101 1.38 13.74 -5.04
C PHE A 101 1.66 13.66 -3.54
N ASN A 102 1.94 14.82 -2.95
CA ASN A 102 2.15 14.98 -1.51
C ASN A 102 1.06 15.89 -0.95
N ILE A 103 0.67 15.64 0.29
CA ILE A 103 -0.20 16.52 1.05
C ILE A 103 0.46 16.73 2.41
N SER A 104 1.11 17.86 2.60
CA SER A 104 1.78 18.18 3.87
C SER A 104 0.78 18.42 5.00
N GLU A 105 1.22 18.25 6.24
CA GLU A 105 0.41 18.56 7.42
C GLU A 105 -0.12 19.99 7.35
N GLY A 106 -1.42 20.17 7.62
CA GLY A 106 -2.12 21.46 7.50
C GLY A 106 -2.58 21.82 6.09
N TYR A 107 -2.33 20.95 5.09
CA TYR A 107 -2.82 21.12 3.73
C TYR A 107 -3.93 20.12 3.43
N THR A 108 -4.80 20.51 2.49
CA THR A 108 -5.96 19.70 2.05
C THR A 108 -5.95 19.54 0.53
N VAL A 109 -6.23 18.34 0.06
CA VAL A 109 -6.65 18.06 -1.31
C VAL A 109 -8.09 17.57 -1.28
N ASP A 110 -8.96 18.31 -1.95
CA ASP A 110 -10.39 18.07 -1.99
C ASP A 110 -10.84 17.76 -3.43
N PHE A 111 -11.35 16.55 -3.65
CA PHE A 111 -11.94 16.14 -4.91
C PHE A 111 -13.45 16.40 -4.87
N VAL A 112 -13.89 17.40 -5.59
CA VAL A 112 -15.31 17.71 -5.79
C VAL A 112 -15.85 16.86 -6.95
N GLN A 113 -16.53 15.79 -6.62
CA GLN A 113 -17.00 14.74 -7.52
C GLN A 113 -18.51 14.49 -7.33
N GLN A 114 -19.14 13.87 -8.33
CA GLN A 114 -20.48 13.31 -8.18
C GLN A 114 -20.39 11.84 -7.74
N ALA A 115 -21.45 11.35 -7.12
CA ALA A 115 -21.50 9.95 -6.71
C ALA A 115 -21.31 9.01 -7.91
N GLY A 116 -20.32 8.14 -7.82
CA GLY A 116 -19.92 7.21 -8.88
C GLY A 116 -18.79 7.69 -9.77
N ASP A 117 -18.36 8.94 -9.64
CA ASP A 117 -17.16 9.44 -10.34
C ASP A 117 -15.89 8.74 -9.87
N ILE A 118 -14.90 8.65 -10.76
CA ILE A 118 -13.63 8.02 -10.48
C ILE A 118 -12.49 8.89 -10.99
N ALA A 119 -11.57 9.28 -10.10
CA ALA A 119 -10.36 10.01 -10.43
C ALA A 119 -9.14 9.10 -10.35
N LEU A 120 -8.51 8.80 -11.48
CA LEU A 120 -7.23 8.10 -11.55
C LEU A 120 -6.08 9.12 -11.46
N ASN A 121 -5.30 9.03 -10.38
CA ASN A 121 -4.14 9.88 -10.15
C ASN A 121 -2.87 9.04 -10.32
N ARG A 122 -2.09 9.33 -11.37
CA ARG A 122 -0.84 8.65 -11.69
C ARG A 122 0.35 9.52 -11.32
N VAL A 123 1.27 9.01 -10.51
CA VAL A 123 2.44 9.76 -10.02
C VAL A 123 3.73 9.20 -10.62
N PHE A 124 4.67 10.07 -11.01
CA PHE A 124 5.80 9.65 -11.83
C PHE A 124 7.19 9.85 -11.19
N LEU A 125 7.41 10.90 -10.39
CA LEU A 125 8.78 11.29 -10.05
C LEU A 125 9.26 10.81 -8.68
N SER A 126 8.42 10.90 -7.65
CA SER A 126 8.81 10.55 -6.26
C SER A 126 7.72 9.74 -5.57
N ALA A 127 8.06 9.07 -4.48
CA ALA A 127 7.07 8.49 -3.58
C ALA A 127 6.11 9.57 -3.06
N SER A 128 4.88 9.18 -2.75
CA SER A 128 3.86 10.05 -2.19
C SER A 128 3.86 9.99 -0.67
N SER A 129 3.85 11.16 -0.03
CA SER A 129 3.65 11.33 1.42
C SER A 129 2.35 12.09 1.66
N ILE A 130 1.42 11.45 2.32
CA ILE A 130 0.15 12.04 2.73
C ILE A 130 0.23 12.27 4.24
N GLU A 131 0.39 13.54 4.63
CA GLU A 131 0.49 14.00 6.02
C GLU A 131 -0.71 14.88 6.40
N GLY A 132 -1.37 15.44 5.39
CA GLY A 132 -2.53 16.32 5.51
C GLY A 132 -3.85 15.60 5.25
N ILE A 133 -4.80 16.33 4.68
CA ILE A 133 -6.18 15.90 4.50
C ILE A 133 -6.45 15.60 3.04
N LEU A 134 -7.05 14.43 2.77
CA LEU A 134 -7.56 14.03 1.46
C LEU A 134 -9.06 13.76 1.57
N THR A 135 -9.86 14.51 0.84
CA THR A 135 -11.33 14.36 0.84
C THR A 135 -11.89 14.12 -0.56
N SER A 136 -13.01 13.38 -0.62
CA SER A 136 -13.76 13.15 -1.85
C SER A 136 -15.11 12.52 -1.56
N ASP A 137 -16.15 12.94 -2.28
CA ASP A 137 -17.47 12.26 -2.24
C ASP A 137 -17.53 10.97 -3.04
N ALA A 138 -16.52 10.66 -3.87
CA ALA A 138 -16.52 9.51 -4.78
C ALA A 138 -15.21 8.73 -4.73
N THR A 139 -14.76 8.15 -5.85
CA THR A 139 -13.60 7.25 -5.85
C THR A 139 -12.30 7.98 -6.21
N VAL A 140 -11.33 7.89 -5.34
CA VAL A 140 -9.96 8.34 -5.59
C VAL A 140 -9.05 7.12 -5.78
N ILE A 141 -8.36 7.08 -6.93
CA ILE A 141 -7.32 6.09 -7.23
C ILE A 141 -5.97 6.81 -7.24
N LEU A 142 -5.03 6.37 -6.42
CA LEU A 142 -3.66 6.89 -6.38
C LEU A 142 -2.68 5.77 -6.73
N VAL A 143 -2.02 5.90 -7.88
CA VAL A 143 -1.04 4.93 -8.38
C VAL A 143 0.33 5.56 -8.40
N ASN A 144 1.26 5.01 -7.63
CA ASN A 144 2.62 5.50 -7.55
C ASN A 144 3.64 4.34 -7.46
N PRO A 145 4.36 4.02 -8.56
CA PRO A 145 5.37 2.96 -8.57
C PRO A 145 6.55 3.19 -7.60
N LYS A 146 6.66 4.38 -7.02
CA LYS A 146 7.66 4.72 -6.01
C LYS A 146 7.17 4.50 -4.58
N GLY A 147 5.88 4.17 -4.42
CA GLY A 147 5.23 3.93 -3.16
C GLY A 147 4.40 5.10 -2.63
N VAL A 148 3.53 4.79 -1.68
CA VAL A 148 2.64 5.75 -1.00
C VAL A 148 2.68 5.48 0.50
N VAL A 149 2.82 6.55 1.27
CA VAL A 149 2.77 6.52 2.74
C VAL A 149 1.72 7.51 3.23
N PHE A 150 0.78 7.03 4.01
CA PHE A 150 -0.08 7.86 4.87
C PHE A 150 0.58 7.94 6.24
N THR A 151 1.01 9.12 6.64
CA THR A 151 1.72 9.30 7.91
C THR A 151 0.75 9.37 9.09
N SER A 152 1.26 9.39 10.31
CA SER A 152 0.44 9.45 11.52
C SER A 152 -0.47 10.68 11.63
N THR A 153 -0.23 11.72 10.81
CA THR A 153 -1.05 12.93 10.77
C THR A 153 -2.09 12.93 9.67
N ALA A 154 -2.03 11.94 8.75
CA ALA A 154 -2.94 11.86 7.63
C ALA A 154 -4.40 11.68 8.07
N THR A 155 -5.29 12.36 7.36
CA THR A 155 -6.73 12.15 7.46
C THR A 155 -7.30 11.94 6.06
N VAL A 156 -7.97 10.83 5.84
CA VAL A 156 -8.59 10.51 4.56
C VAL A 156 -10.07 10.23 4.79
N ASP A 157 -10.92 10.96 4.05
CA ASP A 157 -12.37 10.76 4.07
C ASP A 157 -12.89 10.80 2.63
N VAL A 158 -13.24 9.63 2.09
CA VAL A 158 -13.56 9.48 0.67
C VAL A 158 -14.73 8.50 0.46
N GLY A 159 -15.33 8.54 -0.72
CA GLY A 159 -16.33 7.53 -1.11
C GLY A 159 -15.70 6.14 -1.24
N SER A 160 -14.60 6.04 -1.97
CA SER A 160 -13.72 4.86 -2.04
C SER A 160 -12.27 5.27 -2.30
N LEU A 161 -11.33 4.46 -1.79
CA LEU A 161 -9.90 4.67 -1.94
C LEU A 161 -9.24 3.45 -2.57
N ILE A 162 -8.50 3.65 -3.66
CA ILE A 162 -7.60 2.66 -4.22
C ILE A 162 -6.20 3.23 -4.21
N VAL A 163 -5.26 2.58 -3.57
CA VAL A 163 -3.86 2.99 -3.54
C VAL A 163 -2.98 1.86 -4.04
N SER A 164 -2.14 2.16 -5.00
CA SER A 164 -1.25 1.15 -5.54
C SER A 164 0.19 1.61 -5.71
N GLY A 165 1.11 0.69 -5.36
CA GLY A 165 2.53 0.76 -5.70
C GLY A 165 2.85 0.18 -7.08
N GLY A 166 1.83 -0.17 -7.87
CA GLY A 166 1.94 -0.64 -9.24
C GLY A 166 2.05 0.50 -10.27
N GLU A 167 1.89 0.15 -11.54
CA GLU A 167 1.92 1.08 -12.65
C GLU A 167 0.67 0.91 -13.52
N VAL A 168 0.15 2.00 -14.05
CA VAL A 168 -0.90 1.99 -15.08
C VAL A 168 -0.28 2.47 -16.39
N SER A 169 -0.28 1.63 -17.41
CA SER A 169 0.21 1.98 -18.75
C SER A 169 -0.71 3.01 -19.43
N LEU A 170 -0.27 3.54 -20.56
CA LEU A 170 -1.13 4.45 -21.34
C LEU A 170 -2.34 3.72 -21.92
N ASP A 171 -2.15 2.48 -22.39
CA ASP A 171 -3.24 1.68 -22.98
C ASP A 171 -4.26 1.27 -21.89
N ASP A 172 -3.79 0.91 -20.68
CA ASP A 172 -4.67 0.58 -19.56
C ASP A 172 -5.42 1.81 -19.05
N LYS A 173 -4.78 2.99 -19.05
CA LYS A 173 -5.46 4.27 -18.77
C LYS A 173 -6.54 4.57 -19.79
N ASP A 174 -6.26 4.38 -21.08
CA ASP A 174 -7.26 4.63 -22.14
C ASP A 174 -8.40 3.61 -22.08
N SER A 175 -8.09 2.35 -21.73
CA SER A 175 -9.08 1.32 -21.43
C SER A 175 -9.94 1.69 -20.22
N PHE A 176 -9.33 2.17 -19.12
CA PHE A 176 -10.04 2.63 -17.93
C PHE A 176 -11.07 3.73 -18.23
N LEU A 177 -10.71 4.71 -19.08
CA LEU A 177 -11.62 5.81 -19.42
C LEU A 177 -12.84 5.35 -20.21
N GLN A 178 -12.78 4.16 -20.83
CA GLN A 178 -13.83 3.62 -21.71
C GLN A 178 -14.57 2.40 -21.10
N ASN A 179 -13.95 1.69 -20.18
CA ASN A 179 -14.43 0.42 -19.65
C ASN A 179 -14.60 0.46 -18.12
N ASN A 180 -15.30 -0.55 -17.59
CA ASN A 180 -15.54 -0.69 -16.15
C ASN A 180 -14.42 -1.47 -15.43
N ASN A 181 -13.18 -1.40 -15.92
CA ASN A 181 -12.04 -2.03 -15.27
C ASN A 181 -10.77 -1.16 -15.40
N LEU A 182 -9.83 -1.41 -14.50
CA LEU A 182 -8.50 -0.83 -14.52
C LEU A 182 -7.48 -1.93 -14.27
N LEU A 183 -6.62 -2.19 -15.21
CA LEU A 183 -5.44 -3.01 -14.97
C LEU A 183 -4.34 -2.15 -14.34
N ILE A 184 -3.93 -2.55 -13.15
CA ILE A 184 -2.73 -2.05 -12.48
C ILE A 184 -1.66 -3.13 -12.65
N GLY A 185 -0.64 -2.81 -13.42
CA GLY A 185 0.47 -3.71 -13.70
C GLY A 185 1.55 -3.68 -12.64
N SER A 186 2.62 -4.40 -12.90
CA SER A 186 3.71 -4.60 -11.95
C SER A 186 4.38 -3.29 -11.52
N GLY A 187 4.61 -3.18 -10.22
CA GLY A 187 5.41 -2.14 -9.59
C GLY A 187 5.84 -2.61 -8.21
N ALA A 188 7.05 -2.25 -7.82
CA ALA A 188 7.63 -2.64 -6.53
C ALA A 188 7.34 -1.63 -5.41
N GLY A 189 6.48 -0.63 -5.65
CA GLY A 189 6.16 0.38 -4.67
C GLY A 189 5.44 -0.21 -3.46
N ALA A 190 5.84 0.20 -2.27
CA ALA A 190 5.15 -0.14 -1.03
C ALA A 190 3.95 0.79 -0.80
N VAL A 191 2.91 0.26 -0.16
CA VAL A 191 1.79 1.04 0.36
C VAL A 191 1.79 0.90 1.88
N THR A 192 1.93 2.03 2.59
CA THR A 192 1.97 2.04 4.05
C THR A 192 0.93 3.00 4.60
N ASN A 193 0.17 2.54 5.58
CA ASN A 193 -0.71 3.36 6.39
C ASN A 193 -0.20 3.40 7.84
N ASP A 194 0.26 4.56 8.27
CA ASP A 194 0.62 4.86 9.67
C ASP A 194 -0.38 5.82 10.32
N SER A 195 -1.46 6.22 9.62
CA SER A 195 -2.44 7.15 10.12
C SER A 195 -3.30 6.54 11.23
N SER A 196 -3.43 7.24 12.35
CA SER A 196 -4.09 6.72 13.54
C SER A 196 -5.18 7.65 14.02
N PHE A 197 -6.26 7.08 14.49
CA PHE A 197 -7.49 7.77 14.87
C PHE A 197 -7.49 8.47 16.24
N VAL A 198 -6.57 8.22 17.11
CA VAL A 198 -6.76 8.59 18.52
C VAL A 198 -6.11 9.92 18.84
N ASP A 199 -6.92 10.93 19.17
CA ASP A 199 -6.44 12.13 19.83
C ASP A 199 -6.15 11.88 21.32
N ASP A 200 -5.53 12.84 22.01
CA ASP A 200 -5.21 12.78 23.44
C ASP A 200 -6.44 12.60 24.35
N ASN A 201 -7.65 12.71 23.82
CA ASN A 201 -8.93 12.52 24.52
C ASN A 201 -9.59 11.18 24.16
N GLY A 202 -8.93 10.34 23.34
CA GLY A 202 -9.50 9.10 22.86
C GLY A 202 -10.55 9.28 21.75
N VAL A 203 -10.63 10.45 21.13
CA VAL A 203 -11.52 10.74 20.01
C VAL A 203 -10.75 10.54 18.69
N SER A 204 -11.29 9.70 17.85
CA SER A 204 -10.75 9.38 16.53
C SER A 204 -10.96 10.55 15.56
N THR A 205 -9.90 11.18 15.12
CA THR A 205 -9.96 12.30 14.16
C THR A 205 -9.02 12.15 12.97
N LYS A 206 -8.19 11.12 12.95
CA LYS A 206 -7.21 10.84 11.90
C LYS A 206 -7.36 9.40 11.43
N GLY A 207 -6.83 9.06 10.29
CA GLY A 207 -6.90 7.73 9.72
C GLY A 207 -7.61 7.70 8.38
N ILE A 208 -7.91 6.52 7.89
CA ILE A 208 -8.55 6.32 6.60
C ILE A 208 -9.99 5.87 6.81
N THR A 209 -10.91 6.71 6.37
CA THR A 209 -12.33 6.38 6.31
C THR A 209 -12.79 6.39 4.86
N ALA A 210 -13.47 5.34 4.44
CA ALA A 210 -14.13 5.28 3.16
C ALA A 210 -15.58 4.80 3.31
N LEU A 211 -16.49 5.47 2.61
CA LEU A 211 -17.90 5.11 2.65
C LEU A 211 -18.14 3.69 2.10
N SER A 212 -17.40 3.29 1.07
CA SER A 212 -17.55 2.00 0.40
C SER A 212 -16.30 1.11 0.54
N SER A 213 -15.21 1.42 -0.13
CA SER A 213 -14.10 0.47 -0.23
C SER A 213 -12.73 1.11 -0.03
N VAL A 214 -11.82 0.38 0.60
CA VAL A 214 -10.38 0.66 0.61
C VAL A 214 -9.66 -0.52 -0.02
N ILE A 215 -8.85 -0.26 -1.06
CA ILE A 215 -8.00 -1.26 -1.71
C ILE A 215 -6.56 -0.75 -1.65
N PHE A 216 -5.68 -1.49 -1.00
CA PHE A 216 -4.23 -1.31 -1.05
C PHE A 216 -3.60 -2.44 -1.85
N LEU A 217 -2.80 -2.09 -2.86
CA LEU A 217 -2.14 -3.03 -3.76
C LEU A 217 -0.67 -2.66 -3.95
N GLY A 218 0.24 -3.59 -3.69
CA GLY A 218 1.68 -3.35 -3.90
C GLY A 218 2.52 -4.57 -3.59
N GLY A 219 3.83 -4.50 -3.85
CA GLY A 219 4.75 -5.56 -3.45
C GLY A 219 4.81 -5.73 -1.93
N GLN A 220 4.71 -4.64 -1.19
CA GLN A 220 4.56 -4.64 0.27
C GLN A 220 3.41 -3.74 0.67
N VAL A 221 2.47 -4.27 1.43
CA VAL A 221 1.32 -3.52 1.95
C VAL A 221 1.33 -3.60 3.47
N THR A 222 1.39 -2.46 4.13
CA THR A 222 1.48 -2.38 5.60
C THR A 222 0.41 -1.45 6.14
N ASN A 223 -0.33 -1.94 7.12
CA ASN A 223 -1.22 -1.12 7.92
C ASN A 223 -0.75 -1.11 9.39
N ASN A 224 -0.28 0.03 9.87
CA ASN A 224 0.04 0.29 11.28
C ASN A 224 -0.98 1.24 11.92
N GLY A 225 -1.83 1.84 11.09
CA GLY A 225 -2.84 2.80 11.50
C GLY A 225 -4.25 2.22 11.51
N ASP A 226 -5.23 3.08 11.29
CA ASP A 226 -6.64 2.72 11.35
C ASP A 226 -7.31 2.85 9.98
N ILE A 227 -8.11 1.86 9.61
CA ILE A 227 -8.91 1.83 8.38
C ILE A 227 -10.36 1.50 8.75
N ASN A 228 -11.30 2.32 8.27
CA ASN A 228 -12.72 2.11 8.42
C ASN A 228 -13.42 2.20 7.06
N ALA A 229 -14.08 1.13 6.62
CA ALA A 229 -14.81 1.08 5.34
C ALA A 229 -15.90 0.00 5.37
N ASN A 230 -16.66 -0.17 4.27
CA ASN A 230 -17.51 -1.35 4.12
C ASN A 230 -16.71 -2.57 3.65
N VAL A 231 -15.74 -2.35 2.75
CA VAL A 231 -14.87 -3.40 2.22
C VAL A 231 -13.42 -2.94 2.31
N VAL A 232 -12.55 -3.80 2.84
CA VAL A 232 -11.09 -3.54 2.87
C VAL A 232 -10.37 -4.71 2.23
N ASN A 233 -9.56 -4.41 1.21
CA ASN A 233 -8.66 -5.37 0.58
C ASN A 233 -7.22 -4.86 0.66
N MET A 234 -6.35 -5.62 1.28
CA MET A 234 -4.91 -5.38 1.29
C MET A 234 -4.23 -6.52 0.51
N ILE A 235 -3.57 -6.18 -0.59
CA ILE A 235 -3.08 -7.16 -1.55
C ILE A 235 -1.60 -6.97 -1.79
N GLY A 236 -0.81 -7.96 -1.39
CA GLY A 236 0.60 -8.10 -1.71
C GLY A 236 0.76 -8.83 -3.05
N ALA A 237 0.93 -8.10 -4.13
CA ALA A 237 1.07 -8.66 -5.48
C ALA A 237 1.75 -7.66 -6.42
N ASP A 238 2.17 -8.13 -7.61
CA ASP A 238 2.74 -7.27 -8.65
C ASP A 238 1.66 -6.38 -9.29
N GLY A 239 0.42 -6.84 -9.35
CA GLY A 239 -0.67 -6.08 -9.95
C GLY A 239 -2.02 -6.75 -9.76
N ALA A 240 -3.06 -6.08 -10.21
CA ALA A 240 -4.43 -6.60 -10.19
C ALA A 240 -5.31 -5.90 -11.22
N THR A 241 -6.38 -6.56 -11.63
CA THR A 241 -7.47 -5.93 -12.38
C THR A 241 -8.58 -5.52 -11.40
N ILE A 242 -8.83 -4.23 -11.32
CA ILE A 242 -9.92 -3.66 -10.51
C ILE A 242 -11.14 -3.47 -11.40
N THR A 243 -12.31 -3.91 -10.93
CA THR A 243 -13.59 -3.72 -11.61
C THR A 243 -14.47 -2.72 -10.88
N PHE A 244 -15.10 -1.85 -11.65
CA PHE A 244 -16.00 -0.80 -11.16
C PHE A 244 -17.44 -1.21 -11.47
N GLY A 245 -18.06 -1.93 -10.53
CA GLY A 245 -19.48 -2.30 -10.60
C GLY A 245 -20.39 -1.27 -9.94
N SER A 246 -21.71 -1.49 -10.04
CA SER A 246 -22.69 -0.67 -9.33
C SER A 246 -22.63 -0.95 -7.82
N GLY A 247 -21.82 -0.16 -7.10
CA GLY A 247 -21.84 -0.09 -5.64
C GLY A 247 -20.69 -0.74 -4.90
N VAL A 248 -19.92 -1.67 -5.48
CA VAL A 248 -18.75 -2.28 -4.82
C VAL A 248 -17.62 -2.42 -5.82
N LEU A 249 -16.42 -2.02 -5.39
CA LEU A 249 -15.19 -2.25 -6.15
C LEU A 249 -14.83 -3.73 -6.03
N GLY A 250 -14.63 -4.38 -7.18
CA GLY A 250 -14.22 -5.79 -7.25
C GLY A 250 -12.75 -5.92 -7.64
N ILE A 251 -12.14 -7.03 -7.24
CA ILE A 251 -10.86 -7.47 -7.75
C ILE A 251 -11.14 -8.70 -8.62
N GLU A 252 -10.92 -8.57 -9.93
CA GLU A 252 -11.22 -9.63 -10.88
C GLU A 252 -10.08 -10.65 -10.97
N SER A 253 -8.85 -10.15 -10.96
CA SER A 253 -7.67 -10.99 -11.01
C SER A 253 -6.49 -10.35 -10.30
N ILE A 254 -5.63 -11.19 -9.72
CA ILE A 254 -4.37 -10.78 -9.10
C ILE A 254 -3.23 -11.29 -9.96
N VAL A 255 -2.30 -10.41 -10.30
CA VAL A 255 -1.06 -10.78 -10.97
C VAL A 255 -0.05 -11.15 -9.90
N GLY A 256 0.31 -12.41 -9.86
CA GLY A 256 1.25 -12.92 -8.87
C GLY A 256 2.59 -12.21 -8.91
N ALA A 257 3.20 -12.04 -7.74
CA ALA A 257 4.44 -11.31 -7.59
C ALA A 257 5.63 -12.02 -8.21
N SER A 258 6.46 -11.26 -8.94
CA SER A 258 7.78 -11.69 -9.40
C SER A 258 8.84 -11.59 -8.29
N VAL A 259 8.50 -10.95 -7.17
CA VAL A 259 9.33 -10.72 -5.99
C VAL A 259 8.60 -11.15 -4.71
N ALA A 260 9.26 -11.11 -3.58
CA ALA A 260 8.64 -11.35 -2.28
C ALA A 260 7.57 -10.29 -2.00
N SER A 261 6.32 -10.71 -1.93
CA SER A 261 5.19 -9.84 -1.61
C SER A 261 4.66 -10.14 -0.22
N SER A 262 4.24 -9.11 0.49
CA SER A 262 3.74 -9.28 1.86
C SER A 262 2.61 -8.31 2.19
N VAL A 263 1.75 -8.76 3.09
CA VAL A 263 0.72 -7.94 3.73
C VAL A 263 0.89 -8.03 5.25
N VAL A 264 1.05 -6.87 5.88
CA VAL A 264 1.21 -6.77 7.33
C VAL A 264 0.13 -5.86 7.90
N ASN A 265 -0.57 -6.34 8.92
CA ASN A 265 -1.46 -5.52 9.72
C ASN A 265 -1.01 -5.54 11.19
N SER A 266 -0.61 -4.38 11.70
CA SER A 266 -0.37 -4.15 13.13
C SER A 266 -1.32 -3.10 13.71
N GLY A 267 -2.11 -2.45 12.87
CA GLY A 267 -3.12 -1.45 13.23
C GLY A 267 -4.51 -2.03 13.40
N THR A 268 -5.53 -1.19 13.20
CA THR A 268 -6.93 -1.57 13.33
C THR A 268 -7.63 -1.50 11.97
N ILE A 269 -8.36 -2.54 11.60
CA ILE A 269 -9.21 -2.56 10.42
C ILE A 269 -10.65 -2.88 10.87
N THR A 270 -11.57 -1.98 10.53
CA THR A 270 -13.01 -2.17 10.78
C THR A 270 -13.76 -2.10 9.46
N ALA A 271 -14.46 -3.17 9.08
CA ALA A 271 -15.26 -3.21 7.86
C ALA A 271 -16.35 -4.28 7.95
N SER A 272 -17.13 -4.48 6.88
CA SER A 272 -18.03 -5.63 6.78
C SER A 272 -17.31 -6.83 6.15
N GLN A 273 -16.45 -6.57 5.16
CA GLN A 273 -15.64 -7.59 4.50
C GLN A 273 -14.18 -7.16 4.48
N ILE A 274 -13.30 -8.03 4.92
CA ILE A 274 -11.86 -7.75 5.02
C ILE A 274 -11.07 -8.91 4.42
N THR A 275 -10.22 -8.58 3.45
CA THR A 275 -9.30 -9.54 2.85
C THR A 275 -7.87 -9.02 2.96
N LEU A 276 -6.99 -9.81 3.55
CA LEU A 276 -5.55 -9.66 3.47
C LEU A 276 -5.02 -10.81 2.62
N GLU A 277 -4.45 -10.51 1.48
CA GLU A 277 -3.99 -11.51 0.53
C GLU A 277 -2.58 -11.20 0.02
N ALA A 278 -1.70 -12.19 0.05
CA ALA A 278 -0.36 -12.08 -0.53
C ALA A 278 -0.12 -13.21 -1.54
N SER A 279 0.24 -12.82 -2.76
CA SER A 279 0.73 -13.72 -3.80
C SER A 279 2.22 -13.50 -4.01
N THR A 280 3.06 -14.44 -3.58
CA THR A 280 4.51 -14.27 -3.55
C THR A 280 5.23 -15.26 -4.46
N ALA A 281 6.38 -14.86 -4.99
CA ALA A 281 7.25 -15.72 -5.80
C ALA A 281 8.37 -16.39 -4.99
N ALA A 282 8.54 -16.02 -3.72
CA ALA A 282 9.69 -16.45 -2.91
C ALA A 282 9.26 -17.00 -1.54
N ASP A 283 10.08 -17.88 -0.98
CA ASP A 283 9.98 -18.20 0.43
C ASP A 283 10.25 -16.94 1.24
N LEU A 284 9.35 -16.58 2.12
CA LEU A 284 9.55 -15.53 3.09
C LEU A 284 9.97 -16.16 4.42
N LEU A 285 11.00 -15.60 5.04
CA LEU A 285 11.41 -16.00 6.40
C LEU A 285 10.31 -15.69 7.43
N ASP A 286 9.55 -14.63 7.15
CA ASP A 286 8.37 -14.23 7.89
C ASP A 286 7.10 -14.53 7.06
N ALA A 287 5.94 -14.50 7.69
CA ALA A 287 4.68 -14.77 7.02
C ALA A 287 4.41 -13.79 5.87
N ALA A 288 3.94 -14.31 4.73
CA ALA A 288 3.49 -13.50 3.60
C ALA A 288 2.29 -12.62 3.98
N VAL A 289 1.36 -13.17 4.79
CA VAL A 289 0.31 -12.40 5.46
C VAL A 289 0.55 -12.48 6.97
N ASN A 290 0.74 -11.34 7.61
CA ASN A 290 0.99 -11.26 9.05
C ASN A 290 0.03 -10.27 9.72
N ASN A 291 -0.81 -10.76 10.62
CA ASN A 291 -1.66 -9.93 11.45
C ASN A 291 -1.23 -9.98 12.91
N THR A 292 -0.80 -8.86 13.44
CA THR A 292 -0.53 -8.64 14.87
C THR A 292 -1.49 -7.62 15.49
N GLY A 293 -2.29 -6.95 14.66
CA GLY A 293 -3.23 -5.91 15.02
C GLY A 293 -4.66 -6.43 15.27
N THR A 294 -5.61 -5.53 15.10
CA THR A 294 -7.04 -5.84 15.30
C THR A 294 -7.78 -5.79 13.96
N ILE A 295 -8.51 -6.85 13.64
CA ILE A 295 -9.40 -6.92 12.49
C ILE A 295 -10.81 -7.22 13.00
N GLN A 296 -11.74 -6.30 12.71
CA GLN A 296 -13.13 -6.43 13.11
C GLN A 296 -14.05 -6.35 11.89
N ALA A 297 -14.70 -7.45 11.56
CA ALA A 297 -15.70 -7.50 10.51
C ALA A 297 -17.10 -7.51 11.10
N THR A 298 -17.86 -6.48 10.82
CA THR A 298 -19.27 -6.36 11.26
C THR A 298 -20.18 -6.41 10.05
N GLY A 299 -21.05 -7.39 10.00
CA GLY A 299 -22.02 -7.53 8.91
C GLY A 299 -22.95 -6.33 8.81
N ILE A 300 -23.45 -6.10 7.61
CA ILE A 300 -24.49 -5.12 7.30
C ILE A 300 -25.79 -5.83 6.96
N ALA A 301 -26.83 -5.13 6.55
CA ALA A 301 -28.19 -5.67 6.37
C ALA A 301 -28.28 -6.97 5.52
N THR A 302 -27.38 -7.17 4.56
CA THR A 302 -27.42 -8.32 3.63
C THR A 302 -26.20 -9.22 3.68
N ILE A 303 -25.14 -8.83 4.39
CA ILE A 303 -23.83 -9.52 4.40
C ILE A 303 -23.41 -9.73 5.85
N GLY A 304 -23.02 -10.95 6.24
CA GLY A 304 -22.34 -11.23 7.50
C GLY A 304 -20.91 -10.64 7.50
N GLY A 305 -20.34 -10.39 8.66
CA GLY A 305 -18.95 -9.96 8.77
C GLY A 305 -18.02 -11.07 8.24
N GLU A 306 -17.12 -10.73 7.32
CA GLU A 306 -16.20 -11.68 6.70
C GLU A 306 -14.75 -11.22 6.83
N ILE A 307 -13.88 -12.13 7.29
CA ILE A 307 -12.43 -11.93 7.34
C ILE A 307 -11.76 -13.04 6.54
N ARG A 308 -10.87 -12.69 5.64
CA ARG A 308 -10.02 -13.62 4.89
C ARG A 308 -8.56 -13.22 5.02
N LEU A 309 -7.74 -14.16 5.47
CA LEU A 309 -6.27 -14.07 5.46
C LEU A 309 -5.78 -15.16 4.51
N VAL A 310 -5.21 -14.77 3.38
CA VAL A 310 -4.86 -15.71 2.31
C VAL A 310 -3.44 -15.48 1.83
N SER A 311 -2.64 -16.53 1.76
CA SER A 311 -1.33 -16.50 1.12
C SER A 311 -1.21 -17.57 0.06
N SER A 312 -0.54 -17.26 -1.04
CA SER A 312 -0.29 -18.18 -2.13
C SER A 312 1.10 -17.99 -2.73
N VAL A 313 1.67 -19.04 -3.29
CA VAL A 313 2.92 -18.99 -4.05
C VAL A 313 2.68 -19.29 -5.52
N LEU A 314 3.48 -18.67 -6.38
CA LEU A 314 3.50 -18.97 -7.82
C LEU A 314 4.31 -20.25 -8.14
N ASP A 315 5.30 -20.56 -7.32
CA ASP A 315 6.17 -21.74 -7.46
C ASP A 315 5.82 -22.77 -6.38
N ALA A 316 5.25 -23.89 -6.77
CA ALA A 316 4.85 -24.97 -5.87
C ALA A 316 6.01 -25.60 -5.05
N SER A 317 7.26 -25.25 -5.32
CA SER A 317 8.43 -25.63 -4.49
C SER A 317 8.67 -24.68 -3.33
N LYS A 318 7.91 -23.59 -3.23
CA LYS A 318 7.98 -22.53 -2.23
C LYS A 318 6.85 -22.65 -1.22
N VAL A 319 6.96 -21.96 -0.13
CA VAL A 319 5.95 -21.94 0.95
C VAL A 319 5.47 -20.51 1.14
N ALA A 320 4.15 -20.34 1.12
CA ALA A 320 3.52 -19.08 1.53
C ALA A 320 2.81 -19.28 2.86
N SER A 321 3.17 -18.48 3.85
CA SER A 321 2.63 -18.64 5.19
C SER A 321 1.72 -17.48 5.60
N VAL A 322 0.78 -17.80 6.48
CA VAL A 322 -0.08 -16.84 7.18
C VAL A 322 0.24 -16.91 8.67
N SER A 323 0.50 -15.78 9.29
CA SER A 323 0.65 -15.67 10.74
C SER A 323 -0.42 -14.75 11.31
N ASN A 324 -1.08 -15.19 12.37
CA ASN A 324 -2.00 -14.36 13.13
C ASN A 324 -1.68 -14.45 14.62
N SER A 325 -1.18 -13.37 15.20
CA SER A 325 -1.04 -13.19 16.65
C SER A 325 -1.91 -12.05 17.18
N GLY A 326 -2.65 -11.40 16.30
CA GLY A 326 -3.58 -10.34 16.62
C GLY A 326 -5.01 -10.84 16.86
N SER A 327 -5.95 -9.89 16.95
CA SER A 327 -7.37 -10.16 17.16
C SER A 327 -8.13 -10.21 15.85
N LEU A 328 -8.94 -11.24 15.64
CA LEU A 328 -9.90 -11.38 14.54
C LEU A 328 -11.30 -11.53 15.15
N THR A 329 -12.19 -10.61 14.82
CA THR A 329 -13.58 -10.64 15.29
C THR A 329 -14.53 -10.49 14.12
N ALA A 330 -15.35 -11.50 13.85
CA ALA A 330 -16.38 -11.45 12.83
C ALA A 330 -17.78 -11.62 13.45
N VAL A 331 -18.63 -10.62 13.24
CA VAL A 331 -20.01 -10.60 13.74
C VAL A 331 -20.98 -10.36 12.59
N LYS A 332 -22.18 -10.88 12.70
CA LYS A 332 -23.20 -10.73 11.64
C LYS A 332 -23.83 -9.33 11.58
N GLY A 333 -23.70 -8.51 12.62
CA GLY A 333 -24.37 -7.22 12.69
C GLY A 333 -25.90 -7.38 12.54
N ASP A 334 -26.49 -6.54 11.69
CA ASP A 334 -27.93 -6.61 11.36
C ASP A 334 -28.25 -7.64 10.27
N SER A 335 -27.24 -8.33 9.72
CA SER A 335 -27.41 -9.33 8.65
C SER A 335 -28.11 -10.60 9.16
N ALA A 336 -28.93 -11.17 8.30
CA ALA A 336 -29.41 -12.54 8.50
C ALA A 336 -28.33 -13.60 8.16
N ASN A 337 -27.25 -13.20 7.47
CA ASN A 337 -26.15 -14.08 7.09
C ASN A 337 -25.17 -14.26 8.25
N ASN A 338 -24.61 -15.45 8.35
CA ASN A 338 -23.63 -15.77 9.37
C ASN A 338 -22.30 -15.05 9.09
N ALA A 339 -21.56 -14.77 10.15
CA ALA A 339 -20.20 -14.30 10.07
C ALA A 339 -19.23 -15.42 9.65
N ALA A 340 -18.09 -15.06 9.06
CA ALA A 340 -17.09 -16.03 8.63
C ALA A 340 -15.66 -15.51 8.82
N ILE A 341 -14.76 -16.41 9.21
CA ILE A 341 -13.31 -16.21 9.18
C ILE A 341 -12.69 -17.34 8.38
N THR A 342 -11.86 -17.00 7.40
CA THR A 342 -11.09 -17.93 6.58
C THR A 342 -9.63 -17.61 6.65
N ILE A 343 -8.78 -18.57 6.94
CA ILE A 343 -7.31 -18.46 6.97
C ILE A 343 -6.76 -19.56 6.07
N GLU A 344 -6.05 -19.17 5.02
CA GLU A 344 -5.55 -20.10 3.99
C GLU A 344 -4.07 -19.80 3.67
N GLY A 345 -3.23 -20.83 3.68
CA GLY A 345 -1.82 -20.76 3.34
C GLY A 345 -1.19 -22.15 3.32
N ASP A 346 0.01 -22.28 2.79
CA ASP A 346 0.76 -23.54 2.86
C ASP A 346 1.14 -23.84 4.32
N GLU A 347 1.47 -22.81 5.08
CA GLU A 347 1.72 -22.87 6.52
C GLU A 347 0.88 -21.80 7.21
N VAL A 348 0.21 -22.17 8.29
CA VAL A 348 -0.61 -21.26 9.10
C VAL A 348 -0.13 -21.32 10.54
N THR A 349 0.33 -20.20 11.07
CA THR A 349 0.73 -20.02 12.46
C THR A 349 -0.30 -19.15 13.19
N LEU A 350 -0.89 -19.68 14.23
CA LEU A 350 -1.74 -18.94 15.15
C LEU A 350 -1.00 -18.70 16.44
N GLY A 351 -0.91 -17.43 16.88
CA GLY A 351 -0.15 -17.07 18.07
C GLY A 351 -0.61 -17.83 19.31
N SER A 352 0.32 -18.42 20.02
CA SER A 352 0.09 -19.24 21.23
C SER A 352 0.01 -18.41 22.52
N GLY A 353 -0.47 -17.17 22.47
CA GLY A 353 -0.63 -16.33 23.64
C GLY A 353 -1.66 -16.90 24.61
N ILE A 354 -1.20 -17.57 25.66
CA ILE A 354 -2.03 -17.87 26.80
C ILE A 354 -2.47 -16.54 27.43
N SER A 355 -3.78 -16.25 27.34
CA SER A 355 -4.47 -15.39 28.30
C SER A 355 -3.98 -13.96 28.44
N THR A 356 -4.05 -13.20 27.40
CA THR A 356 -4.50 -11.81 27.46
C THR A 356 -5.34 -11.59 26.22
N ASP A 357 -6.29 -10.67 26.25
CA ASP A 357 -7.26 -10.41 25.17
C ASP A 357 -6.63 -10.08 23.79
N ALA A 358 -5.35 -10.30 23.59
CA ALA A 358 -4.56 -9.95 22.42
C ALA A 358 -4.67 -10.95 21.26
N ASN A 359 -5.02 -12.22 21.52
CA ASN A 359 -5.10 -13.27 20.51
C ASN A 359 -6.52 -13.86 20.47
N LEU A 360 -7.49 -13.05 20.02
CA LEU A 360 -8.86 -13.46 19.94
C LEU A 360 -9.25 -13.79 18.49
N ILE A 361 -9.70 -15.00 18.27
CA ILE A 361 -10.48 -15.35 17.07
C ILE A 361 -11.91 -15.61 17.52
N ALA A 362 -12.83 -14.71 17.16
CA ALA A 362 -14.23 -14.80 17.55
C ALA A 362 -15.14 -14.72 16.33
N VAL A 363 -16.03 -15.68 16.23
CA VAL A 363 -17.07 -15.71 15.20
C VAL A 363 -18.43 -15.77 15.89
N ASP A 364 -19.39 -15.00 15.41
CA ASP A 364 -20.74 -14.95 15.96
C ASP A 364 -21.44 -16.32 15.92
N ILE A 365 -22.43 -16.55 16.78
CA ILE A 365 -23.17 -17.81 16.88
C ILE A 365 -23.75 -18.18 15.52
N GLY A 366 -23.42 -19.39 15.05
CA GLY A 366 -23.80 -19.90 13.74
C GLY A 366 -22.85 -19.52 12.61
N GLY A 367 -21.80 -18.74 12.90
CA GLY A 367 -20.75 -18.42 11.95
C GLY A 367 -19.79 -19.59 11.69
N SER A 368 -18.85 -19.39 10.76
CA SER A 368 -17.85 -20.38 10.38
C SER A 368 -16.43 -19.87 10.61
N LEU A 369 -15.56 -20.75 11.10
CA LEU A 369 -14.11 -20.60 11.10
C LEU A 369 -13.53 -21.71 10.25
N VAL A 370 -12.79 -21.35 9.19
CA VAL A 370 -12.12 -22.28 8.30
C VAL A 370 -10.63 -21.97 8.31
N ILE A 371 -9.81 -22.99 8.58
CA ILE A 371 -8.36 -22.91 8.52
C ILE A 371 -7.88 -24.00 7.55
N ASN A 372 -7.31 -23.55 6.42
CA ASN A 372 -6.74 -24.42 5.40
C ASN A 372 -5.23 -24.25 5.37
N ALA A 373 -4.51 -25.27 5.77
CA ALA A 373 -3.06 -25.31 5.75
C ALA A 373 -2.57 -26.69 5.34
N ALA A 374 -1.46 -26.74 4.61
CA ALA A 374 -0.75 -28.01 4.40
C ALA A 374 -0.06 -28.44 5.71
N TYR A 375 0.38 -27.45 6.49
CA TYR A 375 0.92 -27.63 7.83
C TYR A 375 0.31 -26.56 8.75
N ALA A 376 -0.24 -26.96 9.88
CA ALA A 376 -0.78 -26.05 10.89
C ALA A 376 -0.13 -26.36 12.24
N ASP A 377 0.44 -25.32 12.89
CA ASP A 377 1.01 -25.35 14.25
C ASP A 377 0.18 -24.49 15.20
#